data_7ce5fc533109baddd468f8b0e1a8a803
#
_entry.id   7ce5fc533109baddd468f8b0e1a8a803
#
_cell.length_a   1.000
_cell.length_b   1.000
_cell.length_c   1.000
_cell.angle_alpha   90.00
_cell.angle_beta   90.00
_cell.angle_gamma   90.00
#
_symmetry.space_group_name_H-M   'P 1'
#
loop_
_entity.id
_entity.type
_entity.pdbx_description
1 polymer ?
#
loop_
_entity_poly.entity_id
_entity_poly.type
_entity_poly.pdbx_seq_one_letter_code
_entity_poly.pdbx_strand_id
1 'polypeptide(L)'
;MESLARELIAERRTERRWRIFFRLTWLGLLAALLWAVLAGRNTHSTPTGPHTALVELRGEIAANSEASAEQMLSGLRSAFEDTGARAVVLRINSPGGSPVQAGIINDEIRRLKALHKKKVYAVVEEVCASGAYYIAVAADEIYVDKASIIGSIGVLMDGFGFTGLMEKVGVERRLLTAGDNKGMLDPFTAQNPKQQAYAQAMINQVHQQFIRVVREGRGSRLKEGPDTFSGLFWNGEDAVRLGLADKFGNLDYVAREVIKAEEVIDYTPRENVAEKLVRRFGAALGEGVMRAAGGALRLH
;
A
#
# COMPACT_ATOMS: atom_id res chain seq x y z
N MET A 1 -18.51 55.04 -43.86
CA MET A 1 -19.22 53.79 -43.36
C MET A 1 -18.57 52.49 -43.83
N GLU A 2 -18.02 52.44 -45.07
CA GLU A 2 -17.35 51.20 -45.55
C GLU A 2 -16.02 50.88 -44.81
N SER A 3 -15.25 51.86 -44.34
CA SER A 3 -13.99 51.62 -43.63
C SER A 3 -14.22 50.94 -42.25
N LEU A 4 -15.21 51.38 -41.51
CA LEU A 4 -15.60 50.78 -40.22
C LEU A 4 -16.11 49.34 -40.38
N ALA A 5 -16.86 49.05 -41.44
CA ALA A 5 -17.34 47.70 -41.71
C ALA A 5 -16.16 46.75 -42.05
N ARG A 6 -15.14 47.22 -42.77
CA ARG A 6 -13.94 46.42 -43.07
C ARG A 6 -13.09 46.15 -41.85
N GLU A 7 -12.94 47.09 -40.93
CA GLU A 7 -12.23 46.90 -39.66
C GLU A 7 -12.94 45.87 -38.77
N LEU A 8 -14.23 45.97 -38.58
CA LEU A 8 -15.03 45.00 -37.79
C LEU A 8 -14.97 43.58 -38.35
N ILE A 9 -14.95 43.42 -39.69
CA ILE A 9 -14.83 42.11 -40.34
C ILE A 9 -13.40 41.56 -40.17
N ALA A 10 -12.38 42.38 -40.21
CA ALA A 10 -10.98 41.98 -39.99
C ALA A 10 -10.77 41.52 -38.50
N GLU A 11 -11.34 42.27 -37.56
CA GLU A 11 -11.25 41.96 -36.11
C GLU A 11 -11.95 40.63 -35.79
N ARG A 12 -13.17 40.39 -36.30
CA ARG A 12 -13.90 39.11 -36.15
C ARG A 12 -13.17 37.92 -36.79
N ARG A 13 -12.45 38.13 -37.89
CA ARG A 13 -11.62 37.11 -38.54
C ARG A 13 -10.40 36.73 -37.68
N THR A 14 -9.80 37.72 -37.06
CA THR A 14 -8.65 37.53 -36.18
C THR A 14 -9.04 36.78 -34.91
N GLU A 15 -10.13 37.18 -34.25
CA GLU A 15 -10.67 36.47 -33.10
C GLU A 15 -11.07 35.03 -33.39
N ARG A 16 -11.68 34.78 -34.58
CA ARG A 16 -12.04 33.44 -35.00
C ARG A 16 -10.80 32.57 -35.24
N ARG A 17 -9.72 33.13 -35.82
CA ARG A 17 -8.42 32.46 -36.01
C ARG A 17 -7.80 32.10 -34.67
N TRP A 18 -7.78 33.00 -33.70
CA TRP A 18 -7.27 32.78 -32.38
C TRP A 18 -8.08 31.69 -31.62
N ARG A 19 -9.40 31.73 -31.69
CA ARG A 19 -10.25 30.67 -31.09
C ARG A 19 -10.01 29.28 -31.72
N ILE A 20 -9.84 29.21 -33.03
CA ILE A 20 -9.51 27.96 -33.72
C ILE A 20 -8.10 27.50 -33.32
N PHE A 21 -7.12 28.40 -33.29
CA PHE A 21 -5.77 28.09 -32.87
C PHE A 21 -5.73 27.50 -31.46
N PHE A 22 -6.34 28.16 -30.49
CA PHE A 22 -6.39 27.62 -29.11
C PHE A 22 -7.14 26.30 -29.01
N ARG A 23 -8.22 26.11 -29.75
CA ARG A 23 -8.93 24.81 -29.79
C ARG A 23 -8.05 23.70 -30.34
N LEU A 24 -7.34 23.95 -31.42
CA LEU A 24 -6.43 22.96 -32.02
C LEU A 24 -5.22 22.67 -31.11
N THR A 25 -4.66 23.70 -30.46
CA THR A 25 -3.57 23.53 -29.50
C THR A 25 -4.01 22.70 -28.29
N TRP A 26 -5.21 22.96 -27.74
CA TRP A 26 -5.77 22.16 -26.65
C TRP A 26 -6.06 20.72 -27.07
N LEU A 27 -6.60 20.50 -28.27
CA LEU A 27 -6.81 19.16 -28.82
C LEU A 27 -5.48 18.42 -29.03
N GLY A 28 -4.46 19.11 -29.53
CA GLY A 28 -3.11 18.55 -29.68
C GLY A 28 -2.48 18.15 -28.34
N LEU A 29 -2.62 19.01 -27.32
CA LEU A 29 -2.15 18.71 -25.96
C LEU A 29 -2.86 17.52 -25.32
N LEU A 30 -4.20 17.46 -25.51
CA LEU A 30 -5.01 16.32 -25.05
C LEU A 30 -4.62 15.01 -25.77
N ALA A 31 -4.41 15.07 -27.08
CA ALA A 31 -3.96 13.92 -27.85
C ALA A 31 -2.55 13.45 -27.46
N ALA A 32 -1.63 14.40 -27.22
CA ALA A 32 -0.29 14.11 -26.74
C ALA A 32 -0.28 13.51 -25.32
N LEU A 33 -1.13 14.03 -24.43
CA LEU A 33 -1.31 13.48 -23.09
C LEU A 33 -1.89 12.07 -23.14
N LEU A 34 -2.91 11.84 -23.96
CA LEU A 34 -3.51 10.53 -24.17
C LEU A 34 -2.49 9.54 -24.76
N TRP A 35 -1.72 9.98 -25.75
CA TRP A 35 -0.65 9.17 -26.33
C TRP A 35 0.43 8.82 -25.31
N ALA A 36 0.87 9.77 -24.49
CA ALA A 36 1.84 9.53 -23.42
C ALA A 36 1.33 8.52 -22.37
N VAL A 37 0.04 8.61 -22.00
CA VAL A 37 -0.61 7.64 -21.10
C VAL A 37 -0.68 6.24 -21.73
N LEU A 38 -1.06 6.15 -23.01
CA LEU A 38 -1.16 4.87 -23.71
C LEU A 38 0.22 4.26 -24.03
N ALA A 39 1.19 5.09 -24.40
CA ALA A 39 2.57 4.65 -24.64
C ALA A 39 3.26 4.17 -23.36
N GLY A 40 2.99 4.83 -22.22
CA GLY A 40 3.51 4.42 -20.91
C GLY A 40 2.96 3.07 -20.41
N ARG A 41 1.81 2.62 -20.94
CA ARG A 41 1.24 1.29 -20.60
C ARG A 41 1.97 0.12 -21.29
N ASN A 42 2.68 0.36 -22.36
CA ASN A 42 3.25 -0.69 -23.21
C ASN A 42 4.77 -0.93 -23.00
N THR A 43 5.40 -0.35 -21.99
CA THR A 43 6.86 -0.45 -21.80
C THR A 43 7.32 -1.60 -20.89
N HIS A 44 6.45 -2.53 -20.54
CA HIS A 44 6.95 -3.82 -20.02
C HIS A 44 7.35 -4.69 -21.23
N SER A 45 8.57 -4.47 -21.74
CA SER A 45 9.22 -5.48 -22.56
C SER A 45 9.35 -6.73 -21.66
N THR A 46 8.55 -7.75 -21.93
CA THR A 46 8.72 -9.04 -21.30
C THR A 46 10.11 -9.54 -21.68
N PRO A 47 11.02 -9.65 -20.72
CA PRO A 47 12.34 -10.18 -21.01
C PRO A 47 12.20 -11.60 -21.51
N THR A 48 12.97 -11.93 -22.53
CA THR A 48 12.93 -13.25 -23.17
C THR A 48 13.78 -14.28 -22.45
N GLY A 49 14.46 -13.89 -21.34
CA GLY A 49 15.41 -14.72 -20.60
C GLY A 49 14.98 -15.06 -19.17
N PRO A 50 15.68 -16.01 -18.54
CA PRO A 50 15.50 -16.31 -17.12
C PRO A 50 15.87 -15.11 -16.26
N HIS A 51 14.96 -14.68 -15.38
CA HIS A 51 15.17 -13.51 -14.51
C HIS A 51 14.59 -13.72 -13.10
N THR A 52 14.95 -12.84 -12.20
CA THR A 52 14.38 -12.71 -10.87
C THR A 52 13.25 -11.68 -10.91
N ALA A 53 12.02 -12.08 -10.55
CA ALA A 53 10.93 -11.15 -10.44
C ALA A 53 10.98 -10.44 -9.08
N LEU A 54 10.95 -9.10 -9.10
CA LEU A 54 10.94 -8.26 -7.91
C LEU A 54 9.55 -7.69 -7.67
N VAL A 55 9.08 -7.74 -6.42
CA VAL A 55 7.92 -7.00 -5.93
C VAL A 55 8.31 -6.27 -4.66
N GLU A 56 8.11 -4.97 -4.61
CA GLU A 56 8.47 -4.14 -3.45
C GLU A 56 7.28 -3.99 -2.48
N LEU A 57 7.54 -4.22 -1.19
CA LEU A 57 6.66 -3.85 -0.08
C LEU A 57 7.32 -2.70 0.68
N ARG A 58 6.91 -1.47 0.41
CA ARG A 58 7.53 -0.27 0.96
C ARG A 58 6.52 0.62 1.68
N GLY A 59 6.90 1.11 2.87
CA GLY A 59 6.07 2.01 3.67
C GLY A 59 4.97 1.30 4.47
N GLU A 60 4.02 2.08 4.99
CA GLU A 60 2.94 1.59 5.82
C GLU A 60 1.91 0.77 5.01
N ILE A 61 1.51 -0.38 5.55
CA ILE A 61 0.50 -1.25 4.96
C ILE A 61 -0.89 -0.73 5.32
N ALA A 62 -1.56 -0.12 4.35
CA ALA A 62 -2.90 0.44 4.52
C ALA A 62 -3.71 0.31 3.22
N ALA A 63 -5.05 0.40 3.31
CA ALA A 63 -5.92 0.23 2.14
C ALA A 63 -5.67 1.26 1.02
N ASN A 64 -5.17 2.46 1.38
CA ASN A 64 -4.96 3.57 0.44
C ASN A 64 -3.46 3.89 0.22
N SER A 65 -2.56 2.95 0.55
CA SER A 65 -1.11 3.11 0.37
C SER A 65 -0.60 2.32 -0.84
N GLU A 66 0.64 2.59 -1.23
CA GLU A 66 1.36 1.79 -2.24
C GLU A 66 1.57 0.34 -1.78
N ALA A 67 1.61 0.10 -0.45
CA ALA A 67 1.67 -1.22 0.18
C ALA A 67 0.28 -1.82 0.47
N SER A 68 -0.78 -1.37 -0.22
CA SER A 68 -2.10 -1.97 -0.10
C SER A 68 -2.16 -3.38 -0.70
N ALA A 69 -3.09 -4.20 -0.21
CA ALA A 69 -3.29 -5.53 -0.77
C ALA A 69 -3.61 -5.48 -2.27
N GLU A 70 -4.42 -4.52 -2.72
CA GLU A 70 -4.77 -4.37 -4.14
C GLU A 70 -3.53 -4.21 -5.02
N GLN A 71 -2.62 -3.29 -4.65
CA GLN A 71 -1.39 -3.05 -5.38
C GLN A 71 -0.45 -4.27 -5.32
N MET A 72 -0.23 -4.79 -4.12
CA MET A 72 0.65 -5.94 -3.92
C MET A 72 0.19 -7.18 -4.69
N LEU A 73 -1.12 -7.48 -4.65
CA LEU A 73 -1.68 -8.62 -5.37
C LEU A 73 -1.52 -8.50 -6.89
N SER A 74 -1.67 -7.29 -7.44
CA SER A 74 -1.45 -7.04 -8.87
C SER A 74 -0.02 -7.36 -9.29
N GLY A 75 0.97 -6.83 -8.56
CA GLY A 75 2.39 -7.09 -8.82
C GLY A 75 2.77 -8.57 -8.64
N LEU A 76 2.29 -9.17 -7.55
CA LEU A 76 2.53 -10.59 -7.27
C LEU A 76 1.99 -11.49 -8.38
N ARG A 77 0.74 -11.29 -8.83
CA ARG A 77 0.14 -12.08 -9.92
C ARG A 77 0.98 -11.98 -11.19
N SER A 78 1.32 -10.76 -11.61
CA SER A 78 2.18 -10.55 -12.78
C SER A 78 3.53 -11.26 -12.67
N ALA A 79 4.19 -11.18 -11.50
CA ALA A 79 5.47 -11.83 -11.24
C ALA A 79 5.37 -13.37 -11.26
N PHE A 80 4.28 -13.93 -10.75
CA PHE A 80 4.07 -15.38 -10.74
C PHE A 80 3.64 -15.93 -12.09
N GLU A 81 2.87 -15.18 -12.88
CA GLU A 81 2.39 -15.58 -14.21
C GLU A 81 3.51 -15.55 -15.26
N ASP A 82 4.54 -14.73 -15.07
CA ASP A 82 5.66 -14.68 -16.01
C ASP A 82 6.49 -15.96 -15.97
N THR A 83 6.52 -16.69 -17.07
CA THR A 83 7.22 -17.97 -17.19
C THR A 83 8.74 -17.83 -17.21
N GLY A 84 9.27 -16.64 -17.53
CA GLY A 84 10.70 -16.32 -17.48
C GLY A 84 11.21 -16.10 -16.05
N ALA A 85 10.33 -15.74 -15.13
CA ALA A 85 10.67 -15.51 -13.73
C ALA A 85 11.00 -16.84 -13.02
N ARG A 86 12.25 -17.02 -12.63
CA ARG A 86 12.75 -18.22 -11.91
C ARG A 86 12.24 -18.28 -10.47
N ALA A 87 12.12 -17.14 -9.83
CA ALA A 87 11.57 -16.98 -8.49
C ALA A 87 11.07 -15.55 -8.31
N VAL A 88 10.30 -15.33 -7.25
CA VAL A 88 9.85 -14.01 -6.84
C VAL A 88 10.63 -13.55 -5.60
N VAL A 89 11.17 -12.35 -5.64
CA VAL A 89 11.75 -11.66 -4.49
C VAL A 89 10.80 -10.60 -4.01
N LEU A 90 10.44 -10.70 -2.75
CA LEU A 90 9.69 -9.67 -2.04
C LEU A 90 10.69 -8.79 -1.29
N ARG A 91 10.98 -7.59 -1.82
CA ARG A 91 11.86 -6.61 -1.17
C ARG A 91 11.05 -5.80 -0.18
N ILE A 92 11.44 -5.86 1.10
CA ILE A 92 10.64 -5.33 2.19
C ILE A 92 11.37 -4.20 2.90
N ASN A 93 10.71 -3.04 2.99
CA ASN A 93 11.08 -1.93 3.86
C ASN A 93 9.81 -1.28 4.42
N SER A 94 9.25 -1.89 5.47
CA SER A 94 7.93 -1.53 6.00
C SER A 94 7.83 -1.73 7.51
N PRO A 95 7.26 -0.75 8.23
CA PRO A 95 6.99 -0.88 9.67
C PRO A 95 5.76 -1.76 9.97
N GLY A 96 5.04 -2.23 8.94
CA GLY A 96 3.77 -2.93 9.08
C GLY A 96 2.55 -2.03 8.85
N GLY A 97 1.47 -2.32 9.53
CA GLY A 97 0.20 -1.60 9.42
C GLY A 97 -1.01 -2.53 9.55
N SER A 98 -2.00 -2.38 8.69
CA SER A 98 -3.27 -3.10 8.75
C SER A 98 -3.12 -4.62 8.75
N PRO A 99 -3.62 -5.32 9.80
CA PRO A 99 -3.61 -6.79 9.85
C PRO A 99 -4.43 -7.43 8.72
N VAL A 100 -5.50 -6.77 8.30
CA VAL A 100 -6.37 -7.25 7.21
C VAL A 100 -5.62 -7.25 5.89
N GLN A 101 -4.96 -6.14 5.55
CA GLN A 101 -4.17 -6.04 4.32
C GLN A 101 -3.01 -7.05 4.33
N ALA A 102 -2.32 -7.18 5.47
CA ALA A 102 -1.23 -8.14 5.63
C ALA A 102 -1.70 -9.59 5.46
N GLY A 103 -2.86 -9.93 6.03
CA GLY A 103 -3.47 -11.25 5.88
C GLY A 103 -3.79 -11.59 4.42
N ILE A 104 -4.46 -10.67 3.71
CA ILE A 104 -4.81 -10.85 2.30
C ILE A 104 -3.56 -11.09 1.45
N ILE A 105 -2.48 -10.34 1.68
CA ILE A 105 -1.22 -10.50 0.94
C ILE A 105 -0.55 -11.84 1.26
N ASN A 106 -0.47 -12.21 2.55
CA ASN A 106 0.12 -13.49 2.98
C ASN A 106 -0.61 -14.68 2.33
N ASP A 107 -1.94 -14.68 2.39
CA ASP A 107 -2.78 -15.74 1.82
C ASP A 107 -2.60 -15.86 0.30
N GLU A 108 -2.54 -14.72 -0.41
CA GLU A 108 -2.31 -14.72 -1.86
C GLU A 108 -0.91 -15.23 -2.23
N ILE A 109 0.14 -14.86 -1.48
CA ILE A 109 1.49 -15.40 -1.70
C ILE A 109 1.45 -16.92 -1.55
N ARG A 110 0.84 -17.45 -0.49
CA ARG A 110 0.72 -18.91 -0.28
C ARG A 110 -0.05 -19.58 -1.41
N ARG A 111 -1.15 -18.98 -1.86
CA ARG A 111 -1.96 -19.48 -2.99
C ARG A 111 -1.16 -19.52 -4.29
N LEU A 112 -0.46 -18.44 -4.63
CA LEU A 112 0.33 -18.32 -5.84
C LEU A 112 1.53 -19.29 -5.84
N LYS A 113 2.21 -19.44 -4.70
CA LYS A 113 3.26 -20.47 -4.51
C LYS A 113 2.75 -21.89 -4.79
N ALA A 114 1.57 -22.21 -4.27
CA ALA A 114 0.96 -23.52 -4.48
C ALA A 114 0.57 -23.76 -5.95
N LEU A 115 0.04 -22.71 -6.61
CA LEU A 115 -0.43 -22.78 -8.01
C LEU A 115 0.74 -22.87 -9.00
N HIS A 116 1.71 -21.98 -8.91
CA HIS A 116 2.80 -21.84 -9.90
C HIS A 116 4.05 -22.65 -9.54
N LYS A 117 4.12 -23.25 -8.34
CA LYS A 117 5.29 -23.99 -7.84
C LYS A 117 6.59 -23.17 -7.86
N LYS A 118 6.46 -21.84 -7.75
CA LYS A 118 7.55 -20.87 -7.81
C LYS A 118 7.96 -20.47 -6.39
N LYS A 119 9.28 -20.40 -6.15
CA LYS A 119 9.83 -19.98 -4.85
C LYS A 119 9.64 -18.50 -4.62
N VAL A 120 9.45 -18.13 -3.35
CA VAL A 120 9.42 -16.74 -2.89
C VAL A 120 10.51 -16.52 -1.86
N TYR A 121 11.30 -15.47 -2.05
CA TYR A 121 12.33 -15.03 -1.12
C TYR A 121 11.98 -13.64 -0.60
N ALA A 122 11.93 -13.46 0.72
CA ALA A 122 11.84 -12.14 1.31
C ALA A 122 13.25 -11.58 1.53
N VAL A 123 13.50 -10.37 1.06
CA VAL A 123 14.74 -9.64 1.28
C VAL A 123 14.40 -8.36 2.02
N VAL A 124 14.87 -8.27 3.26
CA VAL A 124 14.60 -7.12 4.11
C VAL A 124 15.70 -6.09 3.93
N GLU A 125 15.29 -4.84 3.65
CA GLU A 125 16.21 -3.71 3.65
C GLU A 125 16.43 -3.24 5.10
N GLU A 126 15.77 -2.17 5.53
CA GLU A 126 15.98 -1.62 6.86
C GLU A 126 14.99 -2.19 7.91
N VAL A 127 13.70 -2.31 7.52
CA VAL A 127 12.64 -2.69 8.47
C VAL A 127 11.68 -3.70 7.84
N CYS A 128 11.39 -4.76 8.60
CA CYS A 128 10.30 -5.69 8.32
C CYS A 128 9.61 -6.04 9.66
N ALA A 129 8.69 -5.19 10.06
CA ALA A 129 8.08 -5.26 11.38
C ALA A 129 6.55 -5.44 11.30
N SER A 130 5.95 -6.04 12.34
CA SER A 130 4.49 -6.17 12.49
C SER A 130 3.83 -6.78 11.25
N GLY A 131 2.85 -6.12 10.62
CA GLY A 131 2.18 -6.60 9.41
C GLY A 131 3.12 -6.93 8.25
N ALA A 132 4.29 -6.28 8.14
CA ALA A 132 5.28 -6.62 7.13
C ALA A 132 5.94 -7.98 7.42
N TYR A 133 6.22 -8.29 8.67
CA TYR A 133 6.72 -9.59 9.08
C TYR A 133 5.66 -10.69 8.91
N TYR A 134 4.37 -10.36 9.16
CA TYR A 134 3.25 -11.24 8.85
C TYR A 134 3.24 -11.66 7.37
N ILE A 135 3.56 -10.74 6.46
CA ILE A 135 3.69 -11.02 5.02
C ILE A 135 4.96 -11.83 4.73
N ALA A 136 6.09 -11.42 5.31
CA ALA A 136 7.40 -12.04 5.06
C ALA A 136 7.45 -13.53 5.39
N VAL A 137 6.72 -13.98 6.40
CA VAL A 137 6.69 -15.40 6.80
C VAL A 137 5.96 -16.31 5.80
N ALA A 138 5.31 -15.76 4.76
CA ALA A 138 4.81 -16.54 3.62
C ALA A 138 5.92 -16.94 2.64
N ALA A 139 7.10 -16.31 2.70
CA ALA A 139 8.25 -16.64 1.87
C ALA A 139 8.87 -17.99 2.26
N ASP A 140 9.63 -18.58 1.34
CA ASP A 140 10.38 -19.82 1.58
C ASP A 140 11.61 -19.56 2.47
N GLU A 141 12.30 -18.45 2.23
CA GLU A 141 13.43 -17.97 3.04
C GLU A 141 13.36 -16.44 3.19
N ILE A 142 13.85 -15.95 4.33
CA ILE A 142 13.92 -14.53 4.68
C ILE A 142 15.40 -14.14 4.82
N TYR A 143 15.85 -13.22 3.98
CA TYR A 143 17.18 -12.65 3.97
C TYR A 143 17.17 -11.25 4.60
N VAL A 144 18.18 -10.94 5.40
CA VAL A 144 18.29 -9.68 6.15
C VAL A 144 19.69 -9.12 6.08
N ASP A 145 19.87 -7.84 6.33
CA ASP A 145 21.14 -7.29 6.78
C ASP A 145 21.29 -7.47 8.29
N LYS A 146 22.53 -7.41 8.82
CA LYS A 146 22.81 -7.54 10.25
C LYS A 146 22.09 -6.50 11.09
N ALA A 147 21.91 -5.30 10.56
CA ALA A 147 21.28 -4.16 11.21
C ALA A 147 19.78 -4.02 10.90
N SER A 148 19.21 -4.85 9.98
CA SER A 148 17.78 -4.81 9.69
C SER A 148 16.94 -5.00 10.94
N ILE A 149 15.81 -4.30 11.04
CA ILE A 149 14.88 -4.42 12.18
C ILE A 149 13.78 -5.41 11.82
N ILE A 150 13.65 -6.49 12.61
CA ILE A 150 12.74 -7.61 12.34
C ILE A 150 11.84 -7.87 13.56
N GLY A 151 10.61 -8.29 13.31
CA GLY A 151 9.72 -8.78 14.38
C GLY A 151 8.57 -7.84 14.65
N SER A 152 8.50 -7.26 15.86
CA SER A 152 7.32 -6.54 16.33
C SER A 152 6.05 -7.38 16.17
N ILE A 153 6.12 -8.65 16.62
CA ILE A 153 5.01 -9.61 16.54
C ILE A 153 4.02 -9.29 17.65
N GLY A 154 3.20 -8.28 17.41
CA GLY A 154 2.24 -7.75 18.36
C GLY A 154 1.10 -7.03 17.64
N VAL A 155 0.06 -6.68 18.39
CA VAL A 155 -1.11 -5.92 17.92
C VAL A 155 -1.37 -4.81 18.92
N LEU A 156 -1.56 -3.61 18.42
CA LEU A 156 -1.96 -2.48 19.23
C LEU A 156 -3.28 -1.88 18.73
N MET A 157 -4.00 -1.26 19.65
CA MET A 157 -5.13 -0.37 19.37
C MET A 157 -4.91 0.83 20.29
N ASP A 158 -4.65 1.98 19.71
CA ASP A 158 -4.39 3.20 20.45
C ASP A 158 -5.47 4.27 20.24
N GLY A 159 -5.52 5.24 21.13
CA GLY A 159 -6.43 6.37 21.06
C GLY A 159 -6.12 7.38 22.16
N PHE A 160 -6.67 8.56 22.01
CA PHE A 160 -6.53 9.65 22.99
C PHE A 160 -7.83 9.84 23.78
N GLY A 161 -7.74 10.25 25.05
CA GLY A 161 -8.87 10.63 25.88
C GLY A 161 -8.88 12.15 26.11
N PHE A 162 -9.99 12.79 25.83
CA PHE A 162 -10.13 14.25 25.96
C PHE A 162 -11.09 14.70 27.08
N THR A 163 -11.64 13.77 27.87
CA THR A 163 -12.62 14.05 28.93
C THR A 163 -12.12 15.10 29.92
N GLY A 164 -10.88 14.97 30.43
CA GLY A 164 -10.33 15.94 31.36
C GLY A 164 -10.02 17.32 30.75
N LEU A 165 -9.75 17.39 29.47
CA LEU A 165 -9.60 18.65 28.76
C LEU A 165 -10.96 19.35 28.59
N MET A 166 -11.98 18.61 28.20
CA MET A 166 -13.35 19.12 28.02
C MET A 166 -13.88 19.70 29.34
N GLU A 167 -13.68 19.02 30.45
CA GLU A 167 -14.06 19.47 31.77
C GLU A 167 -13.40 20.82 32.11
N LYS A 168 -12.08 20.95 31.86
CA LYS A 168 -11.34 22.19 32.13
C LYS A 168 -11.80 23.39 31.30
N VAL A 169 -12.29 23.16 30.07
CA VAL A 169 -12.76 24.24 29.19
C VAL A 169 -14.28 24.40 29.18
N GLY A 170 -14.98 23.66 30.04
CA GLY A 170 -16.44 23.77 30.17
C GLY A 170 -17.23 23.20 28.99
N VAL A 171 -16.68 22.23 28.26
CA VAL A 171 -17.35 21.56 27.15
C VAL A 171 -17.98 20.26 27.60
N GLU A 172 -19.27 20.09 27.31
CA GLU A 172 -20.04 18.87 27.64
C GLU A 172 -20.27 18.01 26.38
N ARG A 173 -20.02 16.71 26.50
CA ARG A 173 -20.36 15.70 25.48
C ARG A 173 -21.79 15.23 25.66
N ARG A 174 -22.66 15.44 24.67
CA ARG A 174 -24.05 14.98 24.66
C ARG A 174 -24.24 13.86 23.63
N LEU A 175 -23.77 12.65 23.96
CA LEU A 175 -23.84 11.49 23.10
C LEU A 175 -25.13 10.73 23.32
N LEU A 176 -25.91 10.53 22.24
CA LEU A 176 -27.07 9.62 22.22
C LEU A 176 -26.75 8.45 21.28
N THR A 177 -26.91 7.23 21.78
CA THR A 177 -26.65 6.02 20.98
C THR A 177 -27.85 5.06 21.07
N ALA A 178 -28.08 4.33 20.00
CA ALA A 178 -28.91 3.13 20.01
C ALA A 178 -27.97 1.91 19.93
N GLY A 179 -28.00 1.09 20.96
CA GLY A 179 -27.05 -0.02 21.21
C GLY A 179 -25.99 0.36 22.26
N ASP A 180 -25.91 -0.43 23.32
CA ASP A 180 -25.17 -0.17 24.56
C ASP A 180 -23.65 0.07 24.33
N ASN A 181 -23.09 -0.49 23.28
CA ASN A 181 -21.66 -0.42 22.97
C ASN A 181 -21.35 0.45 21.75
N LYS A 182 -22.33 1.18 21.19
CA LYS A 182 -22.12 1.95 19.96
C LYS A 182 -21.11 3.11 20.11
N GLY A 183 -20.97 3.63 21.33
CA GLY A 183 -19.98 4.64 21.69
C GLY A 183 -18.70 4.08 22.32
N MET A 184 -18.42 2.79 22.12
CA MET A 184 -17.22 2.16 22.68
C MET A 184 -15.95 2.84 22.14
N LEU A 185 -15.00 3.13 23.05
CA LEU A 185 -13.72 3.80 22.75
C LEU A 185 -13.86 5.23 22.20
N ASP A 186 -15.02 5.89 22.38
CA ASP A 186 -15.17 7.31 22.06
C ASP A 186 -14.16 8.14 22.89
N PRO A 187 -13.30 8.97 22.29
CA PRO A 187 -12.26 9.72 22.99
C PRO A 187 -12.79 10.82 23.90
N PHE A 188 -14.06 11.20 23.75
CA PHE A 188 -14.71 12.26 24.52
C PHE A 188 -15.62 11.76 25.65
N THR A 189 -15.62 10.45 25.90
CA THR A 189 -16.40 9.82 26.95
C THR A 189 -15.48 9.04 27.91
N ALA A 190 -15.83 8.99 29.19
CA ALA A 190 -15.09 8.20 30.16
C ALA A 190 -15.06 6.73 29.75
N GLN A 191 -13.90 6.08 29.90
CA GLN A 191 -13.73 4.69 29.52
C GLN A 191 -14.56 3.76 30.38
N ASN A 192 -15.21 2.78 29.75
CA ASN A 192 -15.94 1.72 30.42
C ASN A 192 -15.07 0.46 30.54
N PRO A 193 -14.80 -0.06 31.76
CA PRO A 193 -13.94 -1.24 31.95
C PRO A 193 -14.41 -2.49 31.20
N LYS A 194 -15.72 -2.71 31.05
CA LYS A 194 -16.25 -3.83 30.28
C LYS A 194 -15.96 -3.71 28.80
N GLN A 195 -16.06 -2.51 28.24
CA GLN A 195 -15.75 -2.24 26.84
C GLN A 195 -14.24 -2.34 26.57
N GLN A 196 -13.40 -1.87 27.51
CA GLN A 196 -11.94 -2.07 27.45
C GLN A 196 -11.57 -3.56 27.45
N ALA A 197 -12.17 -4.34 28.36
CA ALA A 197 -11.93 -5.79 28.42
C ALA A 197 -12.33 -6.49 27.11
N TYR A 198 -13.43 -6.07 26.51
CA TYR A 198 -13.86 -6.59 25.20
C TYR A 198 -12.86 -6.24 24.09
N ALA A 199 -12.42 -4.98 24.00
CA ALA A 199 -11.41 -4.54 23.02
C ALA A 199 -10.08 -5.29 23.21
N GLN A 200 -9.64 -5.44 24.47
CA GLN A 200 -8.42 -6.21 24.79
C GLN A 200 -8.56 -7.68 24.37
N ALA A 201 -9.70 -8.31 24.59
CA ALA A 201 -9.93 -9.69 24.16
C ALA A 201 -9.87 -9.79 22.61
N MET A 202 -10.41 -8.82 21.90
CA MET A 202 -10.38 -8.78 20.43
C MET A 202 -8.94 -8.65 19.90
N ILE A 203 -8.14 -7.71 20.40
CA ILE A 203 -6.75 -7.58 19.95
C ILE A 203 -5.89 -8.79 20.32
N ASN A 204 -6.18 -9.44 21.45
CA ASN A 204 -5.53 -10.70 21.82
C ASN A 204 -5.84 -11.82 20.79
N GLN A 205 -7.06 -11.89 20.28
CA GLN A 205 -7.43 -12.87 19.24
C GLN A 205 -6.66 -12.60 17.94
N VAL A 206 -6.55 -11.34 17.51
CA VAL A 206 -5.74 -10.96 16.32
C VAL A 206 -4.27 -11.29 16.56
N HIS A 207 -3.75 -11.05 17.76
CA HIS A 207 -2.37 -11.40 18.12
C HIS A 207 -2.15 -12.92 18.05
N GLN A 208 -3.05 -13.74 18.59
CA GLN A 208 -2.96 -15.19 18.47
C GLN A 208 -3.02 -15.67 17.02
N GLN A 209 -3.74 -14.98 16.16
CA GLN A 209 -3.73 -15.22 14.71
C GLN A 209 -2.35 -14.97 14.11
N PHE A 210 -1.72 -13.85 14.46
CA PHE A 210 -0.38 -13.51 14.01
C PHE A 210 0.65 -14.55 14.47
N ILE A 211 0.61 -14.96 15.74
CA ILE A 211 1.48 -16.00 16.30
C ILE A 211 1.35 -17.31 15.50
N ARG A 212 0.13 -17.76 15.20
CA ARG A 212 -0.08 -18.97 14.39
C ARG A 212 0.55 -18.86 13.02
N VAL A 213 0.36 -17.75 12.32
CA VAL A 213 0.93 -17.52 10.98
C VAL A 213 2.46 -17.52 11.00
N VAL A 214 3.08 -16.92 12.03
CA VAL A 214 4.53 -16.97 12.21
C VAL A 214 5.01 -18.40 12.46
N ARG A 215 4.36 -19.14 13.37
CA ARG A 215 4.71 -20.54 13.65
C ARG A 215 4.59 -21.41 12.40
N GLU A 216 3.54 -21.24 11.63
CA GLU A 216 3.35 -21.98 10.37
C GLU A 216 4.41 -21.63 9.33
N GLY A 217 4.71 -20.34 9.15
CA GLY A 217 5.68 -19.88 8.15
C GLY A 217 7.13 -20.21 8.51
N ARG A 218 7.48 -20.14 9.79
CA ARG A 218 8.84 -20.43 10.26
C ARG A 218 9.05 -21.93 10.56
N GLY A 219 8.02 -22.64 10.99
CA GLY A 219 8.10 -24.06 11.32
C GLY A 219 9.20 -24.37 12.34
N SER A 220 9.98 -25.44 12.08
CA SER A 220 11.09 -25.88 12.94
C SER A 220 12.29 -24.90 13.01
N ARG A 221 12.33 -23.88 12.15
CA ARG A 221 13.39 -22.85 12.16
C ARG A 221 13.25 -21.90 13.34
N LEU A 222 12.02 -21.70 13.83
CA LEU A 222 11.72 -20.77 14.92
C LEU A 222 12.23 -21.32 16.25
N LYS A 223 13.01 -20.51 16.93
CA LYS A 223 13.49 -20.78 18.31
C LYS A 223 12.73 -19.86 19.26
N GLU A 224 11.56 -20.32 19.70
CA GLU A 224 10.70 -19.53 20.56
C GLU A 224 11.33 -19.29 21.95
N GLY A 225 11.29 -18.05 22.38
CA GLY A 225 11.62 -17.60 23.73
C GLY A 225 10.45 -16.82 24.32
N PRO A 226 10.55 -16.41 25.60
CA PRO A 226 9.48 -15.68 26.30
C PRO A 226 9.05 -14.41 25.58
N ASP A 227 9.99 -13.74 24.93
CA ASP A 227 9.78 -12.43 24.30
C ASP A 227 9.46 -12.50 22.81
N THR A 228 9.54 -13.68 22.17
CA THR A 228 9.37 -13.84 20.71
C THR A 228 8.07 -13.23 20.20
N PHE A 229 7.00 -13.32 20.98
CA PHE A 229 5.66 -12.83 20.62
C PHE A 229 5.19 -11.68 21.53
N SER A 230 6.12 -10.97 22.19
CA SER A 230 5.78 -9.88 23.10
C SER A 230 5.58 -8.52 22.40
N GLY A 231 5.79 -8.45 21.10
CA GLY A 231 5.80 -7.20 20.34
C GLY A 231 7.18 -6.54 20.25
N LEU A 232 8.22 -7.14 20.79
CA LEU A 232 9.60 -6.68 20.63
C LEU A 232 10.09 -6.86 19.18
N PHE A 233 11.15 -6.16 18.85
CA PHE A 233 11.87 -6.27 17.58
C PHE A 233 13.35 -6.55 17.84
N TRP A 234 14.00 -7.11 16.84
CA TRP A 234 15.39 -7.57 16.91
C TRP A 234 16.17 -7.01 15.72
N ASN A 235 17.47 -6.87 15.88
CA ASN A 235 18.36 -6.67 14.74
C ASN A 235 18.46 -7.97 13.91
N GLY A 236 19.04 -7.87 12.71
CA GLY A 236 19.11 -9.03 11.80
C GLY A 236 19.95 -10.18 12.36
N GLU A 237 21.01 -9.90 13.15
CA GLU A 237 21.82 -10.97 13.77
C GLU A 237 21.00 -11.80 14.76
N ASP A 238 20.27 -11.13 15.63
CA ASP A 238 19.38 -11.78 16.58
C ASP A 238 18.20 -12.46 15.88
N ALA A 239 17.66 -11.85 14.83
CA ALA A 239 16.57 -12.43 14.05
C ALA A 239 16.99 -13.76 13.42
N VAL A 240 18.20 -13.87 12.86
CA VAL A 240 18.74 -15.14 12.33
C VAL A 240 18.98 -16.14 13.48
N ARG A 241 19.55 -15.72 14.59
CA ARG A 241 19.77 -16.56 15.77
C ARG A 241 18.47 -17.15 16.32
N LEU A 242 17.40 -16.35 16.37
CA LEU A 242 16.07 -16.74 16.85
C LEU A 242 15.24 -17.49 15.79
N GLY A 243 15.73 -17.61 14.57
CA GLY A 243 15.02 -18.25 13.47
C GLY A 243 13.86 -17.41 12.93
N LEU A 244 13.82 -16.12 13.22
CA LEU A 244 12.89 -15.16 12.60
C LEU A 244 13.29 -14.81 11.17
N ALA A 245 14.60 -14.88 10.86
CA ALA A 245 15.16 -14.82 9.52
C ALA A 245 16.03 -16.06 9.25
N ASP A 246 16.41 -16.28 8.00
CA ASP A 246 17.17 -17.49 7.62
C ASP A 246 18.66 -17.19 7.44
N LYS A 247 19.01 -16.11 6.71
CA LYS A 247 20.38 -15.83 6.29
C LYS A 247 20.61 -14.33 6.11
N PHE A 248 21.88 -13.96 6.04
CA PHE A 248 22.27 -12.63 5.59
C PHE A 248 22.34 -12.59 4.06
N GLY A 249 21.88 -11.48 3.48
CA GLY A 249 21.93 -11.24 2.04
C GLY A 249 21.04 -10.09 1.61
N ASN A 250 21.43 -9.45 0.51
CA ASN A 250 20.66 -8.42 -0.17
C ASN A 250 20.03 -8.98 -1.46
N LEU A 251 19.31 -8.13 -2.20
CA LEU A 251 18.66 -8.50 -3.46
C LEU A 251 19.64 -9.08 -4.47
N ASP A 252 20.79 -8.43 -4.68
CA ASP A 252 21.78 -8.85 -5.67
C ASP A 252 22.37 -10.22 -5.32
N TYR A 253 22.65 -10.45 -4.03
CA TYR A 253 23.10 -11.75 -3.55
C TYR A 253 22.06 -12.85 -3.82
N VAL A 254 20.80 -12.59 -3.49
CA VAL A 254 19.71 -13.56 -3.67
C VAL A 254 19.49 -13.85 -5.16
N ALA A 255 19.48 -12.84 -6.02
CA ALA A 255 19.31 -13.01 -7.46
C ALA A 255 20.46 -13.82 -8.07
N ARG A 256 21.72 -13.46 -7.73
CA ARG A 256 22.91 -14.09 -8.30
C ARG A 256 23.21 -15.46 -7.71
N GLU A 257 23.21 -15.59 -6.38
CA GLU A 257 23.72 -16.80 -5.71
C GLU A 257 22.64 -17.83 -5.38
N VAL A 258 21.41 -17.37 -5.10
CA VAL A 258 20.33 -18.26 -4.66
C VAL A 258 19.43 -18.64 -5.83
N ILE A 259 18.95 -17.67 -6.58
CA ILE A 259 18.03 -17.88 -7.71
C ILE A 259 18.78 -18.26 -8.99
N LYS A 260 20.05 -17.82 -9.12
CA LYS A 260 20.88 -17.98 -10.32
C LYS A 260 20.29 -17.32 -11.56
N ALA A 261 19.68 -16.14 -11.37
CA ALA A 261 19.14 -15.28 -12.41
C ALA A 261 19.40 -13.82 -11.99
N GLU A 262 20.54 -13.28 -12.44
CA GLU A 262 21.02 -11.93 -12.03
C GLU A 262 20.14 -10.80 -12.53
N GLU A 263 19.51 -10.98 -13.71
CA GLU A 263 18.58 -9.99 -14.24
C GLU A 263 17.39 -9.87 -13.29
N VAL A 264 17.14 -8.64 -12.81
CA VAL A 264 16.03 -8.34 -11.89
C VAL A 264 15.01 -7.48 -12.60
N ILE A 265 13.75 -7.94 -12.61
CA ILE A 265 12.65 -7.23 -13.24
C ILE A 265 11.63 -6.87 -12.18
N ASP A 266 11.32 -5.57 -12.13
CA ASP A 266 10.41 -5.01 -11.15
C ASP A 266 8.96 -5.09 -11.64
N TYR A 267 8.14 -5.88 -10.95
CA TYR A 267 6.69 -6.04 -11.17
C TYR A 267 5.86 -5.19 -10.22
N THR A 268 6.50 -4.34 -9.42
CA THR A 268 5.79 -3.47 -8.47
C THR A 268 4.89 -2.49 -9.22
N PRO A 269 3.58 -2.48 -9.00
CA PRO A 269 2.70 -1.52 -9.61
C PRO A 269 3.08 -0.10 -9.15
N ARG A 270 3.40 0.76 -10.09
CA ARG A 270 3.65 2.19 -9.81
C ARG A 270 2.52 3.00 -10.40
N GLU A 271 1.84 3.78 -9.57
CA GLU A 271 0.89 4.75 -10.10
C GLU A 271 1.64 5.73 -11.03
N ASN A 272 1.27 5.74 -12.30
CA ASN A 272 1.77 6.74 -13.24
C ASN A 272 1.36 8.14 -12.75
N VAL A 273 2.31 9.07 -12.75
CA VAL A 273 2.07 10.48 -12.39
C VAL A 273 0.90 11.07 -13.18
N ALA A 274 0.73 10.65 -14.44
CA ALA A 274 -0.38 11.04 -15.29
C ALA A 274 -1.74 10.51 -14.76
N GLU A 275 -1.81 9.26 -14.29
CA GLU A 275 -3.04 8.70 -13.68
C GLU A 275 -3.38 9.39 -12.36
N LYS A 276 -2.36 9.70 -11.55
CA LYS A 276 -2.51 10.46 -10.31
C LYS A 276 -3.04 11.89 -10.55
N LEU A 277 -2.54 12.54 -11.62
CA LEU A 277 -3.03 13.84 -12.07
C LEU A 277 -4.47 13.74 -12.60
N VAL A 278 -4.77 12.80 -13.48
CA VAL A 278 -6.12 12.59 -14.03
C VAL A 278 -7.13 12.30 -12.93
N ARG A 279 -6.78 11.47 -11.94
CA ARG A 279 -7.66 11.17 -10.79
C ARG A 279 -7.88 12.40 -9.92
N ARG A 280 -6.84 13.23 -9.66
CA ARG A 280 -6.97 14.49 -8.90
C ARG A 280 -7.78 15.54 -9.64
N PHE A 281 -7.54 15.72 -10.94
CA PHE A 281 -8.31 16.65 -11.77
C PHE A 281 -9.74 16.16 -12.00
N GLY A 282 -9.95 14.87 -12.20
CA GLY A 282 -11.28 14.27 -12.35
C GLY A 282 -12.14 14.41 -11.09
N ALA A 283 -11.57 14.23 -9.91
CA ALA A 283 -12.25 14.47 -8.63
C ALA A 283 -12.60 15.95 -8.45
N ALA A 284 -11.67 16.87 -8.74
CA ALA A 284 -11.91 18.32 -8.65
C ALA A 284 -12.97 18.80 -9.64
N LEU A 285 -12.99 18.27 -10.86
CA LEU A 285 -14.03 18.56 -11.86
C LEU A 285 -15.39 17.98 -11.43
N GLY A 286 -15.42 16.75 -10.89
CA GLY A 286 -16.65 16.14 -10.39
C GLY A 286 -17.27 16.93 -9.24
N GLU A 287 -16.48 17.38 -8.26
CA GLU A 287 -16.95 18.28 -7.20
C GLU A 287 -17.41 19.63 -7.74
N GLY A 288 -16.71 20.20 -8.71
CA GLY A 288 -17.09 21.46 -9.34
C GLY A 288 -18.43 21.38 -10.06
N VAL A 289 -18.67 20.31 -10.82
CA VAL A 289 -19.92 20.04 -11.52
C VAL A 289 -21.07 19.79 -10.53
N MET A 290 -20.84 19.03 -9.47
CA MET A 290 -21.86 18.77 -8.42
C MET A 290 -22.23 20.04 -7.69
N ARG A 291 -21.26 20.93 -7.35
CA ARG A 291 -21.54 22.24 -6.74
C ARG A 291 -22.29 23.16 -7.68
N ALA A 292 -21.96 23.19 -8.97
CA ALA A 292 -22.68 23.99 -9.97
C ALA A 292 -24.11 23.48 -10.20
N ALA A 293 -24.32 22.18 -10.25
CA ALA A 293 -25.65 21.57 -10.38
C ALA A 293 -26.51 21.75 -9.11
N GLY A 294 -25.89 21.62 -7.92
CA GLY A 294 -26.58 21.85 -6.64
C GLY A 294 -26.94 23.32 -6.38
N GLY A 295 -26.18 24.28 -6.94
CA GLY A 295 -26.48 25.69 -6.91
C GLY A 295 -27.67 26.11 -7.80
N ALA A 296 -27.90 25.42 -8.88
CA ALA A 296 -29.00 25.66 -9.80
C ALA A 296 -30.39 25.20 -9.27
N LEU A 297 -30.41 24.31 -8.27
CA LEU A 297 -31.63 23.77 -7.63
C LEU A 297 -32.12 24.60 -6.43
N ARG A 298 -31.51 25.77 -6.13
CA ARG A 298 -31.89 26.62 -5.00
C ARG A 298 -32.50 27.95 -5.43
N LEU A 299 -33.04 28.08 -6.62
CA LEU A 299 -33.84 29.22 -7.05
C LEU A 299 -35.24 28.72 -7.44
N HIS A 300 -36.10 28.55 -6.44
CA HIS A 300 -37.55 28.95 -6.45
C HIS A 300 -38.16 28.65 -5.09
#